data_65e4e80c53da494e9af0c348b363d820
#
_entry.id   65e4e80c53da494e9af0c348b363d820
#
_cell.length_a   1.000
_cell.length_b   1.000
_cell.length_c   1.000
_cell.angle_alpha   90.00
_cell.angle_beta   90.00
_cell.angle_gamma   90.00
#
_symmetry.space_group_name_H-M   'P 1'
#
loop_
_entity.id
_entity.type
_entity.pdbx_description
1 polymer ?
#
loop_
_entity_poly.entity_id
_entity_poly.type
_entity_poly.pdbx_seq_one_letter_code
_entity_poly.pdbx_strand_id
1 'polypeptide(L)'
;MVDKKAFRSLSYGLYIVGAAADGKRAGCVVNTFAQVTSAPAQVSVAINKENYTTGIIREAGCFAAVALDEGVPMEMIGTFGFHSSADTDKFAQWACAEDEAGMPYPTEHTAARFSARVVSELDLGTHVLFVGEVTEAEPTGTVPPMTYAYYHQVKGGKTPPKASSYEGPAETAAEPQPSAEEAAAAPKRVGWRCMLCGYIEWTDELPDDFVCPICGAGKDMFERIEE
;
A
#
# COMPACT_ATOMS: atom_id res chain seq x y z
N MET A 1 10.12 -24.42 -14.16
CA MET A 1 9.01 -24.25 -13.20
C MET A 1 9.32 -23.03 -12.35
N VAL A 2 8.37 -22.11 -12.12
CA VAL A 2 8.57 -20.93 -11.26
C VAL A 2 7.94 -21.22 -9.91
N ASP A 3 8.77 -21.30 -8.85
CA ASP A 3 8.27 -21.36 -7.46
C ASP A 3 8.02 -19.92 -6.97
N LYS A 4 6.74 -19.58 -6.80
CA LYS A 4 6.33 -18.23 -6.36
C LYS A 4 6.86 -17.87 -4.97
N LYS A 5 7.18 -18.85 -4.11
CA LYS A 5 7.75 -18.60 -2.77
C LYS A 5 9.09 -17.86 -2.81
N ALA A 6 9.83 -17.98 -3.92
CA ALA A 6 11.09 -17.25 -4.11
C ALA A 6 10.89 -15.73 -4.06
N PHE A 7 9.73 -15.22 -4.49
CA PHE A 7 9.44 -13.77 -4.45
C PHE A 7 9.30 -13.21 -3.03
N ARG A 8 9.06 -14.05 -2.03
CA ARG A 8 9.04 -13.64 -0.61
C ARG A 8 10.41 -13.21 -0.08
N SER A 9 11.48 -13.56 -0.79
CA SER A 9 12.85 -13.14 -0.48
C SER A 9 13.20 -11.75 -1.04
N LEU A 10 12.31 -11.13 -1.81
CA LEU A 10 12.50 -9.77 -2.29
C LEU A 10 12.14 -8.76 -1.18
N SER A 11 13.00 -7.74 -1.01
CA SER A 11 12.72 -6.64 -0.10
C SER A 11 11.93 -5.56 -0.81
N TYR A 12 10.84 -5.13 -0.18
CA TYR A 12 10.01 -4.03 -0.64
C TYR A 12 9.75 -3.03 0.50
N GLY A 13 9.65 -1.75 0.15
CA GLY A 13 9.01 -0.75 1.00
C GLY A 13 7.50 -0.68 0.76
N LEU A 14 6.84 0.25 1.43
CA LEU A 14 5.45 0.59 1.18
C LEU A 14 5.34 2.09 0.91
N TYR A 15 4.70 2.44 -0.19
CA TYR A 15 4.67 3.82 -0.70
C TYR A 15 3.26 4.21 -1.10
N ILE A 16 2.95 5.52 -1.03
CA ILE A 16 1.80 6.11 -1.73
C ILE A 16 2.34 6.91 -2.90
N VAL A 17 1.80 6.64 -4.09
CA VAL A 17 2.07 7.42 -5.31
C VAL A 17 0.83 8.24 -5.62
N GLY A 18 1.03 9.54 -5.86
CA GLY A 18 -0.01 10.50 -6.20
C GLY A 18 0.27 11.22 -7.51
N ALA A 19 -0.77 11.55 -8.24
CA ALA A 19 -0.72 12.37 -9.43
C ALA A 19 -2.01 13.19 -9.60
N ALA A 20 -1.92 14.29 -10.35
CA ALA A 20 -3.08 15.12 -10.68
C ALA A 20 -3.03 15.58 -12.13
N ALA A 21 -4.16 15.54 -12.81
CA ALA A 21 -4.34 16.07 -14.16
C ALA A 21 -5.80 16.51 -14.35
N ASP A 22 -6.04 17.57 -15.09
CA ASP A 22 -7.38 18.09 -15.43
C ASP A 22 -8.33 18.24 -14.24
N GLY A 23 -7.79 18.71 -13.08
CA GLY A 23 -8.56 18.91 -11.85
C GLY A 23 -8.93 17.62 -11.12
N LYS A 24 -8.41 16.46 -11.55
CA LYS A 24 -8.59 15.16 -10.89
C LYS A 24 -7.32 14.78 -10.14
N ARG A 25 -7.49 14.29 -8.91
CA ARG A 25 -6.40 13.76 -8.09
C ARG A 25 -6.54 12.25 -7.96
N ALA A 26 -5.44 11.52 -8.08
CA ALA A 26 -5.43 10.07 -7.91
C ALA A 26 -4.21 9.63 -7.12
N GLY A 27 -4.39 8.60 -6.29
CA GLY A 27 -3.29 8.01 -5.54
C GLY A 27 -3.52 6.54 -5.22
N CYS A 28 -2.44 5.79 -5.09
CA CYS A 28 -2.50 4.37 -4.74
C CYS A 28 -1.29 3.94 -3.90
N VAL A 29 -1.51 2.92 -3.08
CA VAL A 29 -0.43 2.21 -2.39
C VAL A 29 0.29 1.30 -3.37
N VAL A 30 1.62 1.33 -3.33
CA VAL A 30 2.50 0.44 -4.10
C VAL A 30 3.66 -0.07 -3.24
N ASN A 31 4.21 -1.22 -3.60
CA ASN A 31 5.44 -1.77 -3.03
C ASN A 31 6.59 -1.81 -4.06
N THR A 32 6.36 -1.35 -5.27
CA THR A 32 7.25 -1.48 -6.43
C THR A 32 8.11 -0.23 -6.70
N PHE A 33 8.05 0.78 -5.83
CA PHE A 33 8.87 1.99 -5.99
C PHE A 33 10.32 1.71 -5.60
N ALA A 34 11.25 2.10 -6.47
CA ALA A 34 12.68 1.89 -6.25
C ALA A 34 13.54 2.93 -6.97
N GLN A 35 14.70 3.26 -6.40
CA GLN A 35 15.74 4.00 -7.10
C GLN A 35 16.37 3.13 -8.20
N VAL A 36 16.56 3.69 -9.38
CA VAL A 36 17.13 3.00 -10.56
C VAL A 36 18.55 3.49 -10.86
N THR A 37 18.74 4.81 -10.86
CA THR A 37 20.05 5.44 -11.14
C THR A 37 20.31 6.57 -10.16
N SER A 38 21.58 6.96 -10.00
CA SER A 38 22.00 8.07 -9.14
C SER A 38 22.40 9.33 -9.91
N ALA A 39 22.78 9.20 -11.19
CA ALA A 39 23.20 10.32 -12.02
C ALA A 39 22.82 10.10 -13.50
N PRO A 40 21.73 10.67 -13.99
CA PRO A 40 20.72 11.43 -13.22
C PRO A 40 20.01 10.56 -12.20
N ALA A 41 19.50 11.19 -11.13
CA ALA A 41 18.69 10.45 -10.15
C ALA A 41 17.36 10.04 -10.80
N GLN A 42 17.12 8.74 -10.86
CA GLN A 42 15.88 8.18 -11.41
C GLN A 42 15.29 7.15 -10.48
N VAL A 43 13.97 7.09 -10.50
CA VAL A 43 13.15 6.12 -9.77
C VAL A 43 12.25 5.37 -10.74
N SER A 44 11.82 4.18 -10.34
CA SER A 44 10.81 3.41 -11.06
C SER A 44 9.65 3.04 -10.17
N VAL A 45 8.47 2.87 -10.76
CA VAL A 45 7.29 2.32 -10.09
C VAL A 45 6.45 1.51 -11.08
N ALA A 46 6.05 0.29 -10.70
CA ALA A 46 5.11 -0.51 -11.48
C ALA A 46 3.72 -0.40 -10.86
N ILE A 47 2.74 0.03 -11.65
CA ILE A 47 1.35 0.20 -11.22
C ILE A 47 0.43 -0.62 -12.14
N ASN A 48 -0.60 -1.25 -11.58
CA ASN A 48 -1.57 -2.01 -12.36
C ASN A 48 -2.26 -1.12 -13.40
N LYS A 49 -2.41 -1.60 -14.62
CA LYS A 49 -3.02 -0.85 -15.73
C LYS A 49 -4.44 -0.39 -15.48
N GLU A 50 -5.20 -1.18 -14.71
CA GLU A 50 -6.58 -0.88 -14.36
C GLU A 50 -6.69 0.10 -13.18
N ASN A 51 -5.57 0.45 -12.53
CA ASN A 51 -5.57 1.44 -11.47
C ASN A 51 -5.80 2.83 -12.08
N TYR A 52 -6.77 3.55 -11.55
CA TYR A 52 -7.11 4.90 -12.01
C TYR A 52 -5.89 5.86 -12.00
N THR A 53 -5.00 5.70 -11.00
CA THR A 53 -3.76 6.48 -10.87
C THR A 53 -2.84 6.33 -12.09
N THR A 54 -2.82 5.16 -12.73
CA THR A 54 -2.01 4.91 -13.95
C THR A 54 -2.38 5.85 -15.08
N GLY A 55 -3.69 6.05 -15.29
CA GLY A 55 -4.20 6.99 -16.30
C GLY A 55 -3.80 8.43 -16.00
N ILE A 56 -3.96 8.85 -14.74
CA ILE A 56 -3.63 10.22 -14.31
C ILE A 56 -2.13 10.50 -14.41
N ILE A 57 -1.24 9.54 -14.07
CA ILE A 57 0.21 9.70 -14.25
C ILE A 57 0.57 9.89 -15.72
N ARG A 58 -0.04 9.15 -16.65
CA ARG A 58 0.17 9.30 -18.09
C ARG A 58 -0.23 10.68 -18.60
N GLU A 59 -1.37 11.16 -18.12
CA GLU A 59 -1.90 12.47 -18.48
C GLU A 59 -1.05 13.61 -17.91
N ALA A 60 -0.62 13.51 -16.64
CA ALA A 60 0.21 14.48 -15.96
C ALA A 60 1.67 14.49 -16.46
N GLY A 61 2.21 13.35 -16.88
CA GLY A 61 3.62 13.17 -17.20
C GLY A 61 4.56 13.24 -15.99
N CYS A 62 4.02 13.25 -14.77
CA CYS A 62 4.76 13.32 -13.51
C CYS A 62 3.96 12.69 -12.36
N PHE A 63 4.63 12.43 -11.24
CA PHE A 63 4.02 11.90 -10.03
C PHE A 63 4.83 12.29 -8.78
N ALA A 64 4.15 12.38 -7.64
CA ALA A 64 4.79 12.39 -6.33
C ALA A 64 4.72 11.00 -5.69
N ALA A 65 5.69 10.65 -4.86
CA ALA A 65 5.71 9.43 -4.08
C ALA A 65 6.18 9.71 -2.66
N VAL A 66 5.57 9.07 -1.67
CA VAL A 66 6.03 9.10 -0.29
C VAL A 66 6.34 7.69 0.19
N ALA A 67 7.49 7.52 0.87
CA ALA A 67 7.77 6.31 1.63
C ALA A 67 6.98 6.39 2.94
N LEU A 68 6.09 5.43 3.20
CA LEU A 68 5.35 5.37 4.45
C LEU A 68 6.28 4.97 5.60
N ASP A 69 6.04 5.52 6.78
CA ASP A 69 6.74 5.13 8.00
C ASP A 69 6.00 3.99 8.75
N GLU A 70 6.67 3.37 9.73
CA GLU A 70 6.09 2.28 10.52
C GLU A 70 4.90 2.73 11.40
N GLY A 71 4.73 4.04 11.63
CA GLY A 71 3.62 4.64 12.38
C GLY A 71 2.33 4.76 11.58
N VAL A 72 2.35 4.60 10.24
CA VAL A 72 1.17 4.83 9.39
C VAL A 72 -0.02 3.99 9.86
N PRO A 73 -1.22 4.58 10.03
CA PRO A 73 -2.41 3.84 10.40
C PRO A 73 -2.92 2.97 9.24
N MET A 74 -3.49 1.81 9.55
CA MET A 74 -4.07 0.90 8.55
C MET A 74 -5.17 1.56 7.74
N GLU A 75 -5.87 2.54 8.31
CA GLU A 75 -6.89 3.33 7.64
C GLU A 75 -6.34 4.12 6.44
N MET A 76 -5.14 4.74 6.57
CA MET A 76 -4.48 5.41 5.44
C MET A 76 -4.10 4.41 4.35
N ILE A 77 -3.54 3.27 4.73
CA ILE A 77 -3.22 2.19 3.78
C ILE A 77 -4.52 1.69 3.12
N GLY A 78 -5.61 1.55 3.88
CA GLY A 78 -6.93 1.17 3.38
C GLY A 78 -7.45 2.17 2.34
N THR A 79 -7.44 3.45 2.68
CA THR A 79 -7.90 4.54 1.80
C THR A 79 -7.17 4.52 0.45
N PHE A 80 -5.84 4.45 0.46
CA PHE A 80 -5.06 4.51 -0.78
C PHE A 80 -4.92 3.16 -1.48
N GLY A 81 -5.03 2.03 -0.77
CA GLY A 81 -4.77 0.69 -1.29
C GLY A 81 -6.00 -0.07 -1.76
N PHE A 82 -7.18 0.15 -1.15
CA PHE A 82 -8.37 -0.67 -1.39
C PHE A 82 -9.55 0.08 -2.02
N HIS A 83 -9.52 1.40 -2.08
CA HIS A 83 -10.53 2.21 -2.77
C HIS A 83 -10.02 2.71 -4.13
N SER A 84 -10.94 3.06 -5.04
CA SER A 84 -10.61 3.68 -6.32
C SER A 84 -10.60 5.21 -6.20
N SER A 85 -9.60 5.88 -6.78
CA SER A 85 -9.61 7.33 -6.91
C SER A 85 -10.61 7.84 -7.97
N ALA A 86 -11.22 6.95 -8.75
CA ALA A 86 -12.32 7.30 -9.64
C ALA A 86 -13.59 7.67 -8.87
N ASP A 87 -13.79 7.05 -7.70
CA ASP A 87 -15.02 7.15 -6.91
C ASP A 87 -14.85 8.02 -5.65
N THR A 88 -13.60 8.21 -5.20
CA THR A 88 -13.31 8.87 -3.93
C THR A 88 -12.07 9.75 -4.04
N ASP A 89 -12.16 11.01 -3.60
CA ASP A 89 -10.98 11.85 -3.38
C ASP A 89 -10.27 11.40 -2.09
N LYS A 90 -9.28 10.54 -2.26
CA LYS A 90 -8.52 9.96 -1.15
C LYS A 90 -7.69 10.99 -0.38
N PHE A 91 -7.25 12.04 -1.07
CA PHE A 91 -6.44 13.10 -0.46
C PHE A 91 -7.26 14.06 0.40
N ALA A 92 -8.58 14.13 0.22
CA ALA A 92 -9.44 14.98 1.07
C ALA A 92 -9.57 14.51 2.53
N GLN A 93 -9.20 13.24 2.80
CA GLN A 93 -9.33 12.63 4.13
C GLN A 93 -8.07 12.78 4.99
N TRP A 94 -6.96 13.23 4.42
CA TRP A 94 -5.64 13.28 5.06
C TRP A 94 -4.98 14.65 4.89
N ALA A 95 -4.06 14.97 5.79
CA ALA A 95 -3.19 16.12 5.59
C ALA A 95 -2.31 15.89 4.37
N CYS A 96 -2.43 16.77 3.38
CA CYS A 96 -1.77 16.65 2.08
C CYS A 96 -1.17 17.97 1.64
N ALA A 97 -0.14 17.88 0.80
CA ALA A 97 0.44 19.00 0.06
C ALA A 97 0.57 18.63 -1.43
N GLU A 98 1.01 19.59 -2.20
CA GLU A 98 1.36 19.40 -3.62
C GLU A 98 2.82 19.79 -3.82
N ASP A 99 3.51 19.08 -4.72
CA ASP A 99 4.87 19.42 -5.14
C ASP A 99 4.87 20.62 -6.13
N GLU A 100 6.04 21.05 -6.59
CA GLU A 100 6.17 22.16 -7.55
C GLU A 100 5.42 21.90 -8.88
N ALA A 101 5.19 20.64 -9.25
CA ALA A 101 4.42 20.25 -10.42
C ALA A 101 2.92 20.09 -10.15
N GLY A 102 2.46 20.33 -8.91
CA GLY A 102 1.06 20.17 -8.50
C GLY A 102 0.64 18.73 -8.21
N MET A 103 1.60 17.81 -7.98
CA MET A 103 1.29 16.42 -7.68
C MET A 103 1.00 16.25 -6.20
N PRO A 104 -0.16 15.68 -5.82
CA PRO A 104 -0.58 15.56 -4.43
C PRO A 104 0.16 14.43 -3.71
N TYR A 105 0.49 14.67 -2.43
CA TYR A 105 1.06 13.65 -1.54
C TYR A 105 0.64 13.87 -0.08
N PRO A 106 0.49 12.79 0.73
CA PRO A 106 0.30 12.90 2.17
C PRO A 106 1.53 13.49 2.86
N THR A 107 1.31 14.32 3.89
CA THR A 107 2.39 14.97 4.67
C THR A 107 2.62 14.31 6.03
N GLU A 108 1.73 13.43 6.47
CA GLU A 108 1.81 12.71 7.74
C GLU A 108 2.19 11.24 7.48
N HIS A 109 2.81 10.60 8.47
CA HIS A 109 3.23 9.19 8.43
C HIS A 109 4.14 8.85 7.25
N THR A 110 5.07 9.76 6.94
CA THR A 110 6.01 9.63 5.82
C THR A 110 7.45 9.73 6.30
N ALA A 111 8.32 8.88 5.79
CA ALA A 111 9.76 8.88 6.06
C ALA A 111 10.55 9.71 5.02
N ALA A 112 10.07 9.74 3.78
CA ALA A 112 10.67 10.51 2.69
C ALA A 112 9.65 10.82 1.60
N ARG A 113 9.89 11.91 0.85
CA ARG A 113 9.11 12.35 -0.31
C ARG A 113 9.98 12.43 -1.55
N PHE A 114 9.40 12.10 -2.69
CA PHE A 114 10.01 12.16 -4.01
C PHE A 114 9.01 12.75 -5.00
N SER A 115 9.47 13.63 -5.89
CA SER A 115 8.74 14.07 -7.08
C SER A 115 9.51 13.66 -8.31
N ALA A 116 8.84 13.19 -9.33
CA ALA A 116 9.49 12.69 -10.53
C ALA A 116 8.70 13.01 -11.81
N ARG A 117 9.42 13.43 -12.83
CA ARG A 117 8.92 13.60 -14.19
C ARG A 117 9.13 12.30 -14.96
N VAL A 118 8.08 11.74 -15.53
CA VAL A 118 8.14 10.51 -16.32
C VAL A 118 9.03 10.71 -17.55
N VAL A 119 10.04 9.87 -17.69
CA VAL A 119 10.96 9.86 -18.83
C VAL A 119 10.79 8.65 -19.73
N SER A 120 10.20 7.58 -19.20
CA SER A 120 9.90 6.36 -19.96
C SER A 120 8.77 5.57 -19.29
N GLU A 121 8.02 4.82 -20.08
CA GLU A 121 7.08 3.82 -19.61
C GLU A 121 7.25 2.52 -20.40
N LEU A 122 7.00 1.39 -19.71
CA LEU A 122 7.03 0.06 -20.30
C LEU A 122 5.78 -0.72 -19.92
N ASP A 123 5.09 -1.23 -20.93
CA ASP A 123 3.95 -2.12 -20.75
C ASP A 123 4.45 -3.54 -20.40
N LEU A 124 4.07 -4.02 -19.21
CA LEU A 124 4.41 -5.35 -18.69
C LEU A 124 3.21 -6.32 -18.70
N GLY A 125 2.19 -6.05 -19.52
CA GLY A 125 0.97 -6.85 -19.60
C GLY A 125 -0.07 -6.40 -18.57
N THR A 126 0.04 -6.79 -17.32
CA THR A 126 -0.89 -6.40 -16.23
C THR A 126 -0.53 -5.06 -15.59
N HIS A 127 0.72 -4.64 -15.67
CA HIS A 127 1.24 -3.42 -15.06
C HIS A 127 1.94 -2.55 -16.09
N VAL A 128 2.06 -1.26 -15.74
CA VAL A 128 2.94 -0.31 -16.42
C VAL A 128 4.08 0.03 -15.47
N LEU A 129 5.31 -0.10 -15.96
CA LEU A 129 6.50 0.39 -15.28
C LEU A 129 6.76 1.83 -15.76
N PHE A 130 6.62 2.80 -14.87
CA PHE A 130 7.06 4.16 -15.11
C PHE A 130 8.49 4.33 -14.61
N VAL A 131 9.32 5.01 -15.40
CA VAL A 131 10.63 5.50 -14.99
C VAL A 131 10.56 7.02 -14.96
N GLY A 132 10.90 7.61 -13.82
CA GLY A 132 10.85 9.05 -13.60
C GLY A 132 12.22 9.60 -13.21
N GLU A 133 12.61 10.74 -13.81
CA GLU A 133 13.72 11.55 -13.35
C GLU A 133 13.27 12.35 -12.12
N VAL A 134 14.01 12.21 -11.01
CA VAL A 134 13.68 12.85 -9.75
C VAL A 134 13.92 14.36 -9.86
N THR A 135 12.89 15.15 -9.59
CA THR A 135 12.92 16.61 -9.56
C THR A 135 13.05 17.14 -8.14
N GLU A 136 12.46 16.45 -7.17
CA GLU A 136 12.52 16.80 -5.75
C GLU A 136 12.68 15.54 -4.92
N ALA A 137 13.48 15.58 -3.86
CA ALA A 137 13.57 14.50 -2.88
C ALA A 137 14.01 15.06 -1.52
N GLU A 138 13.31 14.66 -0.46
CA GLU A 138 13.64 15.07 0.90
C GLU A 138 13.21 14.03 1.95
N PRO A 139 13.95 13.89 3.07
CA PRO A 139 13.44 13.17 4.23
C PRO A 139 12.32 14.00 4.89
N THR A 140 11.23 13.33 5.29
CA THR A 140 10.06 14.00 5.87
C THR A 140 9.82 13.61 7.33
N GLY A 141 10.47 12.56 7.81
CA GLY A 141 10.29 12.06 9.19
C GLY A 141 11.52 11.34 9.72
N THR A 142 11.44 10.97 11.00
CA THR A 142 12.50 10.23 11.72
C THR A 142 12.09 8.80 12.09
N VAL A 143 10.80 8.46 11.92
CA VAL A 143 10.30 7.10 12.11
C VAL A 143 10.81 6.23 10.96
N PRO A 144 11.27 4.99 11.23
CA PRO A 144 11.76 4.10 10.17
C PRO A 144 10.75 3.91 9.03
N PRO A 145 11.22 3.81 7.78
CA PRO A 145 10.34 3.52 6.65
C PRO A 145 9.75 2.12 6.77
N MET A 146 8.47 2.00 6.45
CA MET A 146 7.77 0.73 6.48
C MET A 146 8.28 -0.21 5.40
N THR A 147 8.72 -1.39 5.81
CA THR A 147 8.99 -2.50 4.90
C THR A 147 7.71 -3.31 4.65
N TYR A 148 7.64 -3.97 3.50
CA TYR A 148 6.52 -4.86 3.20
C TYR A 148 6.44 -6.05 4.17
N ALA A 149 7.59 -6.51 4.67
CA ALA A 149 7.66 -7.52 5.72
C ALA A 149 7.03 -7.03 7.03
N TYR A 150 7.35 -5.80 7.47
CA TYR A 150 6.74 -5.19 8.64
C TYR A 150 5.22 -5.04 8.49
N TYR A 151 4.77 -4.59 7.31
CA TYR A 151 3.35 -4.47 6.98
C TYR A 151 2.60 -5.79 7.18
N HIS A 152 3.17 -6.92 6.71
CA HIS A 152 2.54 -8.23 6.86
C HIS A 152 2.65 -8.81 8.27
N GLN A 153 3.84 -8.75 8.88
CA GLN A 153 4.13 -9.45 10.13
C GLN A 153 3.63 -8.70 11.36
N VAL A 154 3.74 -7.37 11.36
CA VAL A 154 3.43 -6.53 12.53
C VAL A 154 2.06 -5.89 12.40
N LYS A 155 1.71 -5.38 11.21
CA LYS A 155 0.42 -4.72 10.97
C LYS A 155 -0.69 -5.69 10.53
N GLY A 156 -0.39 -6.95 10.25
CA GLY A 156 -1.36 -7.94 9.79
C GLY A 156 -1.95 -7.63 8.41
N GLY A 157 -1.27 -6.79 7.61
CA GLY A 157 -1.74 -6.35 6.31
C GLY A 157 -1.77 -7.48 5.28
N LYS A 158 -2.65 -7.35 4.28
CA LYS A 158 -2.79 -8.32 3.17
C LYS A 158 -2.53 -7.65 1.81
N THR A 159 -2.10 -8.46 0.86
CA THR A 159 -1.85 -8.03 -0.52
C THR A 159 -3.15 -8.04 -1.32
N PRO A 160 -3.59 -6.90 -1.89
CA PRO A 160 -4.78 -6.88 -2.74
C PRO A 160 -4.62 -7.74 -4.00
N PRO A 161 -5.71 -8.31 -4.57
CA PRO A 161 -5.66 -9.20 -5.73
C PRO A 161 -5.02 -8.60 -7.00
N LYS A 162 -4.98 -7.27 -7.12
CA LYS A 162 -4.40 -6.56 -8.28
C LYS A 162 -2.99 -6.03 -8.01
N ALA A 163 -2.39 -6.31 -6.85
CA ALA A 163 -1.02 -5.91 -6.55
C ALA A 163 0.00 -6.77 -7.30
N SER A 164 1.16 -6.19 -7.63
CA SER A 164 2.25 -6.88 -8.33
C SER A 164 2.79 -8.10 -7.59
N SER A 165 2.68 -8.13 -6.27
CA SER A 165 3.11 -9.21 -5.38
C SER A 165 1.99 -10.19 -4.97
N TYR A 166 0.80 -10.12 -5.63
CA TYR A 166 -0.30 -11.03 -5.31
C TYR A 166 -0.02 -12.46 -5.76
N GLU A 167 -0.03 -13.40 -4.83
CA GLU A 167 0.27 -14.82 -5.09
C GLU A 167 -0.96 -15.68 -5.39
N GLY A 168 -2.17 -15.11 -5.38
CA GLY A 168 -3.44 -15.84 -5.47
C GLY A 168 -4.07 -16.07 -4.10
N PRO A 169 -5.29 -16.69 -4.02
CA PRO A 169 -5.85 -17.14 -2.74
C PRO A 169 -4.83 -18.08 -2.09
N ALA A 170 -4.50 -17.81 -0.83
CA ALA A 170 -3.55 -18.64 -0.09
C ALA A 170 -4.04 -20.09 -0.06
N GLU A 171 -3.39 -21.00 -0.77
CA GLU A 171 -3.38 -22.39 -0.33
C GLU A 171 -2.75 -22.36 1.07
N THR A 172 -3.51 -22.78 2.06
CA THR A 172 -3.20 -22.73 3.49
C THR A 172 -1.78 -23.24 3.76
N ALA A 173 -0.81 -22.33 3.74
CA ALA A 173 0.52 -22.59 4.27
C ALA A 173 0.50 -22.16 5.73
N ALA A 174 0.73 -23.11 6.61
CA ALA A 174 0.81 -22.90 8.06
C ALA A 174 1.69 -21.69 8.38
N GLU A 175 1.15 -20.74 9.11
CA GLU A 175 1.88 -19.65 9.74
C GLU A 175 2.99 -20.25 10.62
N PRO A 176 4.17 -19.63 10.73
CA PRO A 176 5.12 -20.00 11.75
C PRO A 176 4.47 -19.71 13.10
N GLN A 177 4.09 -20.74 13.84
CA GLN A 177 3.60 -20.61 15.19
C GLN A 177 4.72 -20.01 16.07
N PRO A 178 4.41 -19.04 16.95
CA PRO A 178 5.34 -18.61 17.98
C PRO A 178 5.69 -19.81 18.84
N SER A 179 6.95 -19.89 19.28
CA SER A 179 7.45 -20.99 20.13
C SER A 179 6.61 -21.10 21.39
N ALA A 180 6.37 -22.34 21.83
CA ALA A 180 5.44 -22.73 22.90
C ALA A 180 5.71 -22.11 24.30
N GLU A 181 6.71 -21.25 24.47
CA GLU A 181 7.07 -20.61 25.72
C GLU A 181 6.50 -19.20 25.93
N GLU A 182 6.01 -18.50 24.86
CA GLU A 182 5.43 -17.15 24.99
C GLU A 182 3.88 -17.13 25.13
N ALA A 183 3.20 -18.27 25.00
CA ALA A 183 1.75 -18.35 24.95
C ALA A 183 1.02 -18.45 26.33
N ALA A 184 1.73 -18.30 27.46
CA ALA A 184 1.16 -18.66 28.76
C ALA A 184 0.60 -17.51 29.62
N ALA A 185 0.47 -16.27 29.14
CA ALA A 185 0.14 -15.13 30.03
C ALA A 185 -0.86 -14.08 29.54
N ALA A 186 -1.62 -14.26 28.46
CA ALA A 186 -2.64 -13.28 28.06
C ALA A 186 -4.06 -13.87 28.10
N PRO A 187 -5.09 -13.10 28.55
CA PRO A 187 -6.47 -13.56 28.46
C PRO A 187 -6.88 -13.70 26.99
N LYS A 188 -7.43 -14.84 26.61
CA LYS A 188 -7.91 -15.12 25.26
C LYS A 188 -8.94 -14.06 24.85
N ARG A 189 -8.64 -13.32 23.78
CA ARG A 189 -9.55 -12.36 23.17
C ARG A 189 -10.13 -12.96 21.89
N VAL A 190 -11.42 -12.76 21.69
CA VAL A 190 -12.09 -13.10 20.43
C VAL A 190 -12.05 -11.87 19.53
N GLY A 191 -11.69 -12.09 18.27
CA GLY A 191 -11.68 -11.04 17.25
C GLY A 191 -12.16 -11.59 15.91
N TRP A 192 -12.42 -10.67 14.98
CA TRP A 192 -12.85 -10.97 13.63
C TRP A 192 -11.92 -10.28 12.64
N ARG A 193 -11.21 -11.06 11.85
CA ARG A 193 -10.23 -10.56 10.86
C ARG A 193 -10.86 -10.45 9.49
N CYS A 194 -10.80 -9.26 8.89
CA CYS A 194 -11.18 -9.06 7.50
C CYS A 194 -10.23 -9.81 6.56
N MET A 195 -10.73 -10.77 5.79
CA MET A 195 -9.95 -11.55 4.85
C MET A 195 -9.44 -10.73 3.65
N LEU A 196 -9.99 -9.55 3.41
CA LEU A 196 -9.59 -8.69 2.30
C LEU A 196 -8.41 -7.76 2.67
N CYS A 197 -8.47 -7.06 3.81
CA CYS A 197 -7.46 -6.06 4.18
C CYS A 197 -6.66 -6.38 5.45
N GLY A 198 -7.06 -7.42 6.21
CA GLY A 198 -6.40 -7.81 7.44
C GLY A 198 -6.85 -7.06 8.70
N TYR A 199 -7.76 -6.07 8.59
CA TYR A 199 -8.33 -5.38 9.75
C TYR A 199 -8.93 -6.37 10.74
N ILE A 200 -8.70 -6.15 12.04
CA ILE A 200 -9.26 -6.99 13.12
C ILE A 200 -10.20 -6.13 13.96
N GLU A 201 -11.45 -6.58 14.08
CA GLU A 201 -12.43 -6.06 15.03
C GLU A 201 -12.44 -6.96 16.26
N TRP A 202 -12.08 -6.39 17.43
CA TRP A 202 -12.06 -7.12 18.70
C TRP A 202 -13.45 -7.09 19.36
N THR A 203 -14.26 -8.06 19.06
CA THR A 203 -15.61 -8.24 19.61
C THR A 203 -15.97 -9.72 19.63
N ASP A 204 -16.82 -10.11 20.58
CA ASP A 204 -17.32 -11.50 20.66
C ASP A 204 -18.19 -11.88 19.46
N GLU A 205 -18.91 -10.90 18.89
CA GLU A 205 -19.81 -11.11 17.75
C GLU A 205 -19.84 -9.86 16.85
N LEU A 206 -19.79 -10.06 15.50
CA LEU A 206 -19.98 -8.99 14.54
C LEU A 206 -21.48 -8.79 14.27
N PRO A 207 -21.98 -7.53 14.24
CA PRO A 207 -23.32 -7.21 13.75
C PRO A 207 -23.56 -7.74 12.33
N ASP A 208 -24.81 -8.04 11.97
CA ASP A 208 -25.14 -8.57 10.63
C ASP A 208 -24.89 -7.56 9.51
N ASP A 209 -24.99 -6.28 9.81
CA ASP A 209 -24.75 -5.16 8.91
C ASP A 209 -23.32 -4.59 9.02
N PHE A 210 -22.40 -5.32 9.67
CA PHE A 210 -21.02 -4.85 9.85
C PHE A 210 -20.30 -4.71 8.51
N VAL A 211 -19.67 -3.57 8.33
CA VAL A 211 -18.83 -3.25 7.17
C VAL A 211 -17.44 -2.88 7.65
N CYS A 212 -16.43 -3.47 7.04
CA CYS A 212 -15.04 -3.18 7.36
C CYS A 212 -14.74 -1.68 7.21
N PRO A 213 -14.29 -0.98 8.26
CA PRO A 213 -14.03 0.46 8.19
C PRO A 213 -12.85 0.81 7.27
N ILE A 214 -12.02 -0.19 6.91
CA ILE A 214 -10.82 0.02 6.10
C ILE A 214 -11.09 -0.19 4.61
N CYS A 215 -11.78 -1.27 4.23
CA CYS A 215 -11.93 -1.64 2.82
C CYS A 215 -13.39 -1.77 2.35
N GLY A 216 -14.37 -1.54 3.24
CA GLY A 216 -15.79 -1.65 2.90
C GLY A 216 -16.32 -3.08 2.72
N ALA A 217 -15.55 -4.12 3.05
CA ALA A 217 -15.99 -5.52 2.97
C ALA A 217 -17.10 -5.81 3.98
N GLY A 218 -18.13 -6.56 3.58
CA GLY A 218 -19.20 -7.01 4.46
C GLY A 218 -18.74 -8.10 5.45
N LYS A 219 -19.62 -8.41 6.41
CA LYS A 219 -19.40 -9.42 7.47
C LYS A 219 -18.97 -10.78 6.91
N ASP A 220 -19.45 -11.19 5.77
CA ASP A 220 -19.12 -12.44 5.06
C ASP A 220 -17.62 -12.57 4.71
N MET A 221 -16.91 -11.45 4.72
CA MET A 221 -15.47 -11.40 4.48
C MET A 221 -14.63 -11.43 5.77
N PHE A 222 -15.24 -11.75 6.92
CA PHE A 222 -14.53 -11.83 8.19
C PHE A 222 -14.41 -13.27 8.67
N GLU A 223 -13.22 -13.62 9.14
CA GLU A 223 -12.94 -14.87 9.84
C GLU A 223 -12.77 -14.63 11.35
N ARG A 224 -13.33 -15.52 12.18
CA ARG A 224 -13.17 -15.45 13.64
C ARG A 224 -11.77 -15.90 14.02
N ILE A 225 -11.11 -15.13 14.87
CA ILE A 225 -9.79 -15.44 15.42
C ILE A 225 -9.83 -15.41 16.96
N GLU A 226 -8.94 -16.16 17.61
CA GLU A 226 -8.75 -16.14 19.06
C GLU A 226 -7.26 -15.92 19.34
N GLU A 227 -6.95 -14.91 20.16
CA GLU A 227 -5.60 -14.63 20.67
C GLU A 227 -5.54 -14.69 22.19
#